data_67d1d29d9c691f830cc4f1b7e608b714
#
_entry.id   67d1d29d9c691f830cc4f1b7e608b714
#
_cell.length_a   1.000
_cell.length_b   1.000
_cell.length_c   1.000
_cell.angle_alpha   90.00
_cell.angle_beta   90.00
_cell.angle_gamma   90.00
#
_symmetry.space_group_name_H-M   'P 1'
#
loop_
_entity.id
_entity.type
_entity.pdbx_description
1 polymer ?
#
loop_
_entity_poly.entity_id
_entity_poly.type
_entity_poly.pdbx_seq_one_letter_code
_entity_poly.pdbx_strand_id
1 'polypeptide(L)'
;MDLRLASKALRDDSVIAVERKEEWMMRFRSVVLLGCASLMGVMGWSQTAPVAAQTVAPAAAPAVDPAKQIATMEAKLADWPQLGRYKADDVALGPVPAGEQRVVFYGDSITDAWGRRPNTGEFFPGKPYVNRGISGQTTPQMVVRFRQDVINLHPSAVVILAGTNDVAGNTGPMTPEMTEDNFRSMIELAKANGIRVIIASITPAADYPWKKGMAPAPKIRTLNNWLQGYCVTHSVTYLDYYTAMVGEDGGMKPGISFDGVHPNAEGYAIMGPLAQAALDKTLGGK
;
A
#
# COMPACT_ATOMS: atom_id res chain seq x y z
N MET A 1 -6.76 -38.11 -26.02
CA MET A 1 -6.27 -38.23 -24.61
C MET A 1 -7.32 -37.61 -23.75
N ASP A 2 -8.01 -38.45 -22.96
CA ASP A 2 -9.33 -38.16 -22.36
C ASP A 2 -9.23 -37.23 -21.15
N LEU A 3 -9.75 -36.02 -21.27
CA LEU A 3 -9.77 -34.96 -20.23
C LEU A 3 -10.50 -35.39 -18.92
N ARG A 4 -11.27 -36.48 -18.96
CA ARG A 4 -11.98 -37.01 -17.80
C ARG A 4 -11.07 -37.77 -16.83
N LEU A 5 -9.98 -38.38 -17.32
CA LEU A 5 -9.03 -39.11 -16.48
C LEU A 5 -8.09 -38.17 -15.71
N ALA A 6 -7.72 -37.02 -16.29
CA ALA A 6 -6.89 -36.02 -15.61
C ALA A 6 -7.63 -35.30 -14.44
N SER A 7 -8.94 -35.08 -14.59
CA SER A 7 -9.76 -34.44 -13.56
C SER A 7 -10.06 -35.36 -12.34
N LYS A 8 -9.96 -36.67 -12.52
CA LYS A 8 -10.15 -37.64 -11.42
C LYS A 8 -8.87 -37.78 -10.56
N ALA A 9 -7.70 -37.81 -11.20
CA ALA A 9 -6.42 -37.87 -10.49
C ALA A 9 -6.17 -36.66 -9.59
N LEU A 10 -6.52 -35.45 -10.05
CA LEU A 10 -6.36 -34.20 -9.26
C LEU A 10 -7.31 -34.09 -8.06
N ARG A 11 -8.44 -34.83 -8.06
CA ARG A 11 -9.36 -34.88 -6.92
C ARG A 11 -8.90 -35.88 -5.85
N ASP A 12 -8.34 -37.00 -6.25
CA ASP A 12 -7.88 -38.03 -5.30
C ASP A 12 -6.65 -37.55 -4.51
N ASP A 13 -5.72 -36.79 -5.13
CA ASP A 13 -4.55 -36.23 -4.41
C ASP A 13 -4.92 -35.16 -3.38
N SER A 14 -5.97 -34.38 -3.61
CA SER A 14 -6.41 -33.35 -2.66
C SER A 14 -7.11 -33.93 -1.42
N VAL A 15 -7.85 -35.03 -1.56
CA VAL A 15 -8.51 -35.73 -0.43
C VAL A 15 -7.48 -36.42 0.44
N ILE A 16 -6.47 -37.08 -0.14
CA ILE A 16 -5.39 -37.77 0.60
C ILE A 16 -4.52 -36.76 1.38
N ALA A 17 -4.35 -35.53 0.87
CA ALA A 17 -3.59 -34.46 1.54
C ALA A 17 -4.32 -33.90 2.77
N VAL A 18 -5.64 -33.84 2.75
CA VAL A 18 -6.47 -33.37 3.89
C VAL A 18 -6.50 -34.42 4.99
N GLU A 19 -6.70 -35.72 4.67
CA GLU A 19 -6.73 -36.79 5.65
C GLU A 19 -5.38 -36.96 6.39
N ARG A 20 -4.24 -36.85 5.72
CA ARG A 20 -2.92 -36.87 6.35
C ARG A 20 -2.67 -35.72 7.31
N LYS A 21 -3.28 -34.55 7.08
CA LYS A 21 -3.13 -33.37 7.93
C LYS A 21 -3.91 -33.53 9.23
N GLU A 22 -5.06 -34.18 9.21
CA GLU A 22 -5.88 -34.48 10.40
C GLU A 22 -5.26 -35.56 11.26
N GLU A 23 -4.71 -36.65 10.68
CA GLU A 23 -4.00 -37.69 11.41
C GLU A 23 -2.74 -37.16 12.12
N TRP A 24 -2.01 -36.21 11.49
CA TRP A 24 -0.83 -35.61 12.10
C TRP A 24 -1.19 -34.73 13.31
N MET A 25 -2.29 -33.98 13.24
CA MET A 25 -2.78 -33.14 14.34
C MET A 25 -3.30 -34.00 15.54
N MET A 26 -3.89 -35.15 15.31
CA MET A 26 -4.35 -36.08 16.41
C MET A 26 -3.17 -36.73 17.13
N ARG A 27 -2.10 -37.07 16.44
CA ARG A 27 -0.89 -37.67 17.06
C ARG A 27 -0.13 -36.69 17.94
N PHE A 28 -0.16 -35.40 17.66
CA PHE A 28 0.51 -34.38 18.47
C PHE A 28 -0.22 -34.08 19.79
N ARG A 29 -1.53 -34.31 19.88
CA ARG A 29 -2.31 -34.12 21.12
C ARG A 29 -2.12 -35.21 22.16
N SER A 30 -1.63 -36.38 21.81
CA SER A 30 -1.46 -37.53 22.71
C SER A 30 -0.10 -37.59 23.41
N VAL A 31 0.88 -36.81 23.02
CA VAL A 31 2.26 -36.88 23.57
C VAL A 31 2.49 -35.91 24.75
N VAL A 32 1.58 -34.95 25.00
CA VAL A 32 1.78 -33.90 26.03
C VAL A 32 1.19 -34.27 27.40
N LEU A 33 0.55 -35.44 27.56
CA LEU A 33 -0.19 -35.80 28.78
C LEU A 33 0.45 -36.93 29.64
N LEU A 34 1.70 -37.34 29.42
CA LEU A 34 2.37 -38.37 30.25
C LEU A 34 3.77 -37.89 30.68
N GLY A 35 3.84 -37.24 31.83
CA GLY A 35 5.15 -36.93 32.42
C GLY A 35 5.13 -35.93 33.55
N CYS A 36 4.37 -36.15 34.62
CA CYS A 36 4.65 -35.59 35.96
C CYS A 36 3.93 -36.35 37.05
N ALA A 37 4.56 -37.40 37.54
CA ALA A 37 4.26 -37.91 38.87
C ALA A 37 5.55 -38.45 39.50
N SER A 38 5.78 -38.03 40.73
CA SER A 38 6.72 -38.56 41.73
C SER A 38 7.96 -37.66 41.95
N LEU A 39 7.88 -36.87 43.03
CA LEU A 39 8.86 -36.90 44.13
C LEU A 39 8.36 -35.98 45.27
N MET A 40 7.83 -36.63 46.35
CA MET A 40 7.57 -35.94 47.61
C MET A 40 8.89 -35.79 48.38
N GLY A 41 9.23 -34.57 48.74
CA GLY A 41 10.22 -34.24 49.74
C GLY A 41 9.64 -33.21 50.71
N VAL A 42 9.40 -33.65 51.96
CA VAL A 42 8.85 -32.82 53.04
C VAL A 42 9.92 -31.88 53.57
N MET A 43 9.75 -30.58 53.45
CA MET A 43 10.35 -29.54 54.35
C MET A 43 9.34 -28.46 54.59
N GLY A 44 8.97 -28.26 55.86
CA GLY A 44 8.05 -27.26 56.30
C GLY A 44 8.65 -25.85 56.21
N TRP A 45 7.92 -24.96 55.58
CA TRP A 45 8.18 -23.53 55.67
C TRP A 45 6.89 -22.75 55.86
N SER A 46 7.00 -21.77 56.76
CA SER A 46 5.99 -20.85 57.21
C SER A 46 5.19 -20.24 56.04
N GLN A 47 3.86 -20.30 56.14
CA GLN A 47 2.94 -19.71 55.15
C GLN A 47 2.81 -18.20 55.41
N THR A 48 3.42 -17.40 54.55
CA THR A 48 2.91 -16.04 54.27
C THR A 48 2.03 -16.17 53.01
N ALA A 49 0.74 -15.86 53.15
CA ALA A 49 -0.22 -15.92 52.04
C ALA A 49 0.22 -15.02 50.91
N PRO A 50 0.27 -15.48 49.66
CA PRO A 50 0.53 -14.60 48.53
C PRO A 50 -0.69 -13.73 48.27
N VAL A 51 -0.48 -12.42 48.22
CA VAL A 51 -1.45 -11.45 47.72
C VAL A 51 -1.74 -11.84 46.28
N ALA A 52 -2.99 -12.25 45.99
CA ALA A 52 -3.44 -12.55 44.64
C ALA A 52 -3.31 -11.30 43.77
N ALA A 53 -2.35 -11.30 42.86
CA ALA A 53 -2.30 -10.31 41.81
C ALA A 53 -3.55 -10.47 40.94
N GLN A 54 -4.49 -9.54 41.04
CA GLN A 54 -5.61 -9.46 40.11
C GLN A 54 -5.06 -9.13 38.71
N THR A 55 -4.98 -10.13 37.86
CA THR A 55 -4.77 -9.94 36.42
C THR A 55 -6.02 -9.24 35.88
N VAL A 56 -5.93 -7.93 35.68
CA VAL A 56 -6.94 -7.18 34.95
C VAL A 56 -6.90 -7.70 33.52
N ALA A 57 -7.91 -8.45 33.12
CA ALA A 57 -8.07 -8.86 31.72
C ALA A 57 -8.11 -7.59 30.84
N PRO A 58 -7.40 -7.57 29.70
CA PRO A 58 -7.48 -6.44 28.79
C PRO A 58 -8.94 -6.23 28.38
N ALA A 59 -9.42 -4.99 28.48
CA ALA A 59 -10.78 -4.63 28.06
C ALA A 59 -10.99 -5.09 26.63
N ALA A 60 -12.04 -5.89 26.41
CA ALA A 60 -12.41 -6.36 25.07
C ALA A 60 -12.65 -5.11 24.19
N ALA A 61 -12.03 -5.07 23.01
CA ALA A 61 -12.28 -4.02 22.04
C ALA A 61 -13.81 -3.94 21.78
N PRO A 62 -14.39 -2.73 21.61
CA PRO A 62 -15.82 -2.60 21.41
C PRO A 62 -16.26 -3.44 20.22
N ALA A 63 -17.27 -4.29 20.43
CA ALA A 63 -17.83 -5.14 19.39
C ALA A 63 -18.36 -4.25 18.26
N VAL A 64 -17.77 -4.37 17.08
CA VAL A 64 -18.23 -3.62 15.90
C VAL A 64 -19.55 -4.26 15.45
N ASP A 65 -20.58 -3.43 15.27
CA ASP A 65 -21.89 -3.86 14.79
C ASP A 65 -21.78 -4.56 13.44
N PRO A 66 -22.14 -5.85 13.31
CA PRO A 66 -22.03 -6.60 12.07
C PRO A 66 -22.81 -5.98 10.90
N ALA A 67 -23.99 -5.39 11.16
CA ALA A 67 -24.79 -4.74 10.14
C ALA A 67 -24.06 -3.50 9.58
N LYS A 68 -23.39 -2.73 10.43
CA LYS A 68 -22.59 -1.58 10.02
C LYS A 68 -21.33 -2.00 9.24
N GLN A 69 -20.74 -3.14 9.59
CA GLN A 69 -19.63 -3.71 8.84
C GLN A 69 -20.05 -4.13 7.44
N ILE A 70 -21.19 -4.84 7.32
CA ILE A 70 -21.74 -5.28 6.03
C ILE A 70 -22.03 -4.07 5.15
N ALA A 71 -22.76 -3.08 5.65
CA ALA A 71 -23.08 -1.87 4.90
C ALA A 71 -21.81 -1.11 4.43
N THR A 72 -20.77 -1.09 5.26
CA THR A 72 -19.49 -0.49 4.90
C THR A 72 -18.78 -1.29 3.79
N MET A 73 -18.84 -2.61 3.83
CA MET A 73 -18.27 -3.48 2.79
C MET A 73 -19.03 -3.35 1.48
N GLU A 74 -20.36 -3.33 1.52
CA GLU A 74 -21.23 -3.12 0.35
C GLU A 74 -20.95 -1.77 -0.32
N ALA A 75 -20.84 -0.69 0.46
CA ALA A 75 -20.51 0.63 -0.06
C ALA A 75 -19.10 0.65 -0.71
N LYS A 76 -18.12 -0.05 -0.14
CA LYS A 76 -16.78 -0.19 -0.75
C LYS A 76 -16.81 -1.01 -2.04
N LEU A 77 -17.66 -2.03 -2.14
CA LEU A 77 -17.77 -2.84 -3.34
C LEU A 77 -18.55 -2.13 -4.44
N ALA A 78 -19.53 -1.30 -4.10
CA ALA A 78 -20.35 -0.55 -5.06
C ALA A 78 -19.52 0.40 -5.94
N ASP A 79 -18.46 1.00 -5.40
CA ASP A 79 -17.48 1.81 -6.15
C ASP A 79 -16.04 1.46 -5.69
N TRP A 80 -15.63 0.22 -5.94
CA TRP A 80 -14.32 -0.28 -5.50
C TRP A 80 -13.13 0.58 -5.94
N PRO A 81 -13.08 1.12 -7.18
CA PRO A 81 -11.99 2.01 -7.60
C PRO A 81 -12.21 3.46 -7.19
N GLN A 82 -13.34 3.80 -6.57
CA GLN A 82 -13.72 5.15 -6.18
C GLN A 82 -13.81 6.13 -7.37
N LEU A 83 -14.47 5.71 -8.44
CA LEU A 83 -14.71 6.52 -9.64
C LEU A 83 -15.53 7.78 -9.36
N GLY A 84 -16.37 7.76 -8.32
CA GLY A 84 -17.14 8.92 -7.86
C GLY A 84 -16.31 10.00 -7.19
N ARG A 85 -15.08 9.69 -6.71
CA ARG A 85 -14.31 10.56 -5.80
C ARG A 85 -13.99 11.94 -6.36
N TYR A 86 -13.58 12.02 -7.62
CA TYR A 86 -13.16 13.27 -8.28
C TYR A 86 -14.10 13.73 -9.39
N LYS A 87 -15.20 13.03 -9.62
CA LYS A 87 -16.11 13.32 -10.75
C LYS A 87 -16.57 14.78 -10.80
N ALA A 88 -16.93 15.36 -9.66
CA ALA A 88 -17.36 16.77 -9.61
C ALA A 88 -16.18 17.73 -9.80
N ASP A 89 -15.03 17.43 -9.18
CA ASP A 89 -13.82 18.24 -9.29
C ASP A 89 -13.26 18.23 -10.72
N ASP A 90 -13.35 17.09 -11.42
CA ASP A 90 -12.90 16.94 -12.81
C ASP A 90 -13.76 17.79 -13.77
N VAL A 91 -15.08 17.81 -13.54
CA VAL A 91 -16.00 18.66 -14.29
C VAL A 91 -15.71 20.14 -14.03
N ALA A 92 -15.50 20.51 -12.75
CA ALA A 92 -15.22 21.90 -12.35
C ALA A 92 -13.86 22.41 -12.89
N LEU A 93 -12.89 21.52 -13.09
CA LEU A 93 -11.56 21.85 -13.60
C LEU A 93 -11.61 22.39 -15.05
N GLY A 94 -12.55 21.92 -15.85
CA GLY A 94 -12.75 22.35 -17.22
C GLY A 94 -11.57 22.04 -18.17
N PRO A 95 -11.62 22.56 -19.41
CA PRO A 95 -10.55 22.38 -20.39
C PRO A 95 -9.25 23.04 -19.94
N VAL A 96 -8.12 22.55 -20.46
CA VAL A 96 -6.79 23.15 -20.18
C VAL A 96 -6.70 24.51 -20.88
N PRO A 97 -6.43 25.62 -20.17
CA PRO A 97 -6.21 26.92 -20.77
C PRO A 97 -5.05 26.89 -21.77
N ALA A 98 -5.13 27.72 -22.81
CA ALA A 98 -4.07 27.83 -23.83
C ALA A 98 -2.74 28.23 -23.17
N GLY A 99 -1.68 27.46 -23.44
CA GLY A 99 -0.35 27.69 -22.87
C GLY A 99 -0.12 27.15 -21.47
N GLU A 100 -1.16 26.62 -20.80
CA GLU A 100 -1.01 25.99 -19.49
C GLU A 100 -0.46 24.57 -19.64
N GLN A 101 0.47 24.21 -18.76
CA GLN A 101 0.98 22.83 -18.64
C GLN A 101 0.38 22.18 -17.38
N ARG A 102 -0.85 21.72 -17.50
CA ARG A 102 -1.50 20.97 -16.41
C ARG A 102 -0.69 19.71 -16.07
N VAL A 103 -0.46 19.47 -14.79
CA VAL A 103 0.17 18.25 -14.28
C VAL A 103 -0.78 17.56 -13.31
N VAL A 104 -0.91 16.24 -13.45
CA VAL A 104 -1.67 15.43 -12.49
C VAL A 104 -0.71 14.70 -11.57
N PHE A 105 -0.83 14.89 -10.26
CA PHE A 105 -0.23 14.07 -9.23
C PHE A 105 -1.22 12.95 -8.89
N TYR A 106 -0.87 11.75 -9.25
CA TYR A 106 -1.72 10.58 -9.21
C TYR A 106 -1.17 9.55 -8.21
N GLY A 107 -1.96 9.17 -7.20
CA GLY A 107 -1.43 8.31 -6.16
C GLY A 107 -2.43 7.86 -5.11
N ASP A 108 -1.88 7.43 -4.01
CA ASP A 108 -2.57 6.94 -2.82
C ASP A 108 -2.69 8.03 -1.72
N SER A 109 -2.68 7.61 -0.44
CA SER A 109 -2.80 8.51 0.72
C SER A 109 -1.69 9.54 0.81
N ILE A 110 -0.49 9.23 0.33
CA ILE A 110 0.65 10.16 0.37
C ILE A 110 0.41 11.31 -0.60
N THR A 111 -0.14 11.05 -1.76
CA THR A 111 -0.57 12.10 -2.69
C THR A 111 -1.83 12.81 -2.18
N ASP A 112 -2.84 12.07 -1.74
CA ASP A 112 -4.14 12.60 -1.27
C ASP A 112 -3.97 13.62 -0.13
N ALA A 113 -3.12 13.31 0.86
CA ALA A 113 -2.91 14.15 2.04
C ALA A 113 -2.20 15.47 1.74
N TRP A 114 -1.39 15.54 0.67
CA TRP A 114 -0.55 16.70 0.39
C TRP A 114 -1.36 17.99 0.14
N GLY A 115 -1.20 18.96 1.03
CA GLY A 115 -1.95 20.21 1.01
C GLY A 115 -3.40 20.12 1.47
N ARG A 116 -3.90 18.92 1.81
CA ARG A 116 -5.28 18.70 2.26
C ARG A 116 -5.39 18.31 3.73
N ARG A 117 -4.40 17.56 4.24
CA ARG A 117 -4.32 17.21 5.66
C ARG A 117 -3.62 18.34 6.42
N PRO A 118 -4.03 18.69 7.65
CA PRO A 118 -3.27 19.61 8.51
C PRO A 118 -1.80 19.16 8.65
N ASN A 119 -0.89 20.12 8.69
CA ASN A 119 0.56 19.90 8.82
C ASN A 119 1.20 19.07 7.69
N THR A 120 0.73 19.27 6.45
CA THR A 120 1.36 18.70 5.23
C THR A 120 1.97 19.77 4.32
N GLY A 121 1.92 21.05 4.73
CA GLY A 121 2.31 22.17 3.89
C GLY A 121 1.32 22.43 2.76
N GLU A 122 1.67 23.31 1.84
CA GLU A 122 0.88 23.62 0.67
C GLU A 122 1.23 22.72 -0.51
N PHE A 123 0.24 22.40 -1.33
CA PHE A 123 0.45 21.61 -2.54
C PHE A 123 0.73 22.55 -3.72
N PHE A 124 1.98 22.80 -4.04
CA PHE A 124 2.48 23.57 -5.19
C PHE A 124 1.70 24.86 -5.46
N PRO A 125 1.74 25.87 -4.57
CA PRO A 125 0.98 27.10 -4.72
C PRO A 125 1.30 27.81 -6.02
N GLY A 126 0.26 28.29 -6.73
CA GLY A 126 0.38 29.00 -7.99
C GLY A 126 0.76 28.14 -9.20
N LYS A 127 0.84 26.82 -9.07
CA LYS A 127 1.10 25.90 -10.18
C LYS A 127 -0.21 25.26 -10.67
N PRO A 128 -0.35 24.98 -11.97
CA PRO A 128 -1.51 24.29 -12.53
C PRO A 128 -1.43 22.77 -12.29
N TYR A 129 -1.18 22.39 -11.04
CA TYR A 129 -1.02 21.00 -10.64
C TYR A 129 -2.26 20.51 -9.93
N VAL A 130 -2.70 19.31 -10.30
CA VAL A 130 -3.95 18.70 -9.85
C VAL A 130 -3.64 17.47 -9.01
N ASN A 131 -4.10 17.47 -7.75
CA ASN A 131 -3.96 16.33 -6.87
C ASN A 131 -5.12 15.34 -7.11
N ARG A 132 -4.78 14.10 -7.51
CA ARG A 132 -5.69 12.97 -7.73
C ARG A 132 -5.23 11.74 -6.91
N GLY A 133 -4.75 12.00 -5.68
CA GLY A 133 -4.50 10.95 -4.69
C GLY A 133 -5.79 10.45 -4.07
N ILE A 134 -5.87 9.15 -3.77
CA ILE A 134 -6.95 8.54 -2.99
C ILE A 134 -6.37 7.61 -1.95
N SER A 135 -6.64 7.92 -0.68
CA SER A 135 -6.09 7.20 0.45
C SER A 135 -6.41 5.70 0.43
N GLY A 136 -5.39 4.87 0.68
CA GLY A 136 -5.51 3.41 0.78
C GLY A 136 -5.57 2.66 -0.55
N GLN A 137 -5.55 3.35 -1.69
CA GLN A 137 -5.62 2.71 -2.99
C GLN A 137 -4.38 1.92 -3.35
N THR A 138 -4.61 0.78 -3.99
CA THR A 138 -3.62 -0.08 -4.62
C THR A 138 -3.55 0.18 -6.13
N THR A 139 -2.49 -0.28 -6.77
CA THR A 139 -2.29 -0.06 -8.22
C THR A 139 -3.41 -0.60 -9.10
N PRO A 140 -4.10 -1.74 -8.84
CA PRO A 140 -5.27 -2.16 -9.63
C PRO A 140 -6.40 -1.14 -9.65
N GLN A 141 -6.71 -0.52 -8.49
CA GLN A 141 -7.72 0.53 -8.41
C GLN A 141 -7.29 1.76 -9.22
N MET A 142 -6.03 2.11 -9.15
CA MET A 142 -5.46 3.22 -9.91
C MET A 142 -5.52 2.97 -11.43
N VAL A 143 -5.23 1.75 -11.91
CA VAL A 143 -5.40 1.41 -13.34
C VAL A 143 -6.84 1.67 -13.81
N VAL A 144 -7.84 1.25 -13.03
CA VAL A 144 -9.27 1.39 -13.40
C VAL A 144 -9.68 2.86 -13.53
N ARG A 145 -9.27 3.74 -12.60
CA ARG A 145 -9.65 5.17 -12.63
C ARG A 145 -8.71 6.04 -13.46
N PHE A 146 -7.66 5.48 -14.08
CA PHE A 146 -6.63 6.25 -14.78
C PHE A 146 -7.18 7.09 -15.94
N ARG A 147 -8.13 6.56 -16.70
CA ARG A 147 -8.74 7.31 -17.79
C ARG A 147 -9.49 8.52 -17.28
N GLN A 148 -10.33 8.34 -16.26
CA GLN A 148 -11.18 9.40 -15.72
C GLN A 148 -10.34 10.50 -15.07
N ASP A 149 -9.45 10.12 -14.15
CA ASP A 149 -8.77 11.06 -13.26
C ASP A 149 -7.42 11.57 -13.81
N VAL A 150 -6.97 11.04 -14.97
CA VAL A 150 -5.73 11.47 -15.62
C VAL A 150 -5.98 11.81 -17.09
N ILE A 151 -6.35 10.83 -17.91
CA ILE A 151 -6.38 11.02 -19.37
C ILE A 151 -7.38 12.11 -19.78
N ASN A 152 -8.59 12.06 -19.23
CA ASN A 152 -9.65 13.01 -19.55
C ASN A 152 -9.38 14.45 -19.06
N LEU A 153 -8.37 14.64 -18.20
CA LEU A 153 -7.93 15.95 -17.76
C LEU A 153 -6.92 16.59 -18.72
N HIS A 154 -6.49 15.86 -19.75
CA HIS A 154 -5.54 16.31 -20.77
C HIS A 154 -4.26 16.95 -20.21
N PRO A 155 -3.57 16.33 -19.23
CA PRO A 155 -2.38 16.91 -18.65
C PRO A 155 -1.18 16.80 -19.58
N SER A 156 -0.22 17.72 -19.44
CA SER A 156 1.08 17.63 -20.09
C SER A 156 1.96 16.54 -19.50
N ALA A 157 1.78 16.25 -18.20
CA ALA A 157 2.48 15.19 -17.50
C ALA A 157 1.64 14.61 -16.35
N VAL A 158 1.97 13.38 -15.97
CA VAL A 158 1.47 12.71 -14.76
C VAL A 158 2.64 12.27 -13.88
N VAL A 159 2.54 12.55 -12.58
CA VAL A 159 3.44 12.02 -11.53
C VAL A 159 2.70 10.89 -10.83
N ILE A 160 3.21 9.67 -10.90
CA ILE A 160 2.58 8.48 -10.31
C ILE A 160 3.37 8.04 -9.08
N LEU A 161 2.72 8.07 -7.91
CA LEU A 161 3.24 7.55 -6.64
C LEU A 161 2.28 6.48 -6.11
N ALA A 162 2.70 5.21 -6.12
CA ALA A 162 1.88 4.07 -5.73
C ALA A 162 2.73 2.89 -5.25
N GLY A 163 2.10 1.85 -4.72
CA GLY A 163 2.73 0.56 -4.42
C GLY A 163 2.87 0.26 -2.93
N THR A 164 2.84 1.24 -2.03
CA THR A 164 2.91 0.97 -0.59
C THR A 164 1.72 0.14 -0.10
N ASN A 165 0.52 0.43 -0.61
CA ASN A 165 -0.70 -0.32 -0.28
C ASN A 165 -0.76 -1.70 -0.94
N ASP A 166 -0.08 -1.88 -2.07
CA ASP A 166 0.12 -3.19 -2.72
C ASP A 166 1.01 -4.08 -1.84
N VAL A 167 2.14 -3.54 -1.38
CA VAL A 167 3.02 -4.24 -0.41
C VAL A 167 2.28 -4.58 0.87
N ALA A 168 1.40 -3.69 1.35
CA ALA A 168 0.55 -3.95 2.51
C ALA A 168 -0.57 -4.97 2.23
N GLY A 169 -0.93 -5.24 0.96
CA GLY A 169 -2.02 -6.11 0.57
C GLY A 169 -3.40 -5.57 0.97
N ASN A 170 -3.63 -4.26 0.81
CA ASN A 170 -4.87 -3.60 1.25
C ASN A 170 -6.12 -4.06 0.49
N THR A 171 -5.97 -4.53 -0.75
CA THR A 171 -7.07 -5.08 -1.58
C THR A 171 -6.94 -6.58 -1.84
N GLY A 172 -6.11 -7.26 -1.06
CA GLY A 172 -5.81 -8.67 -1.19
C GLY A 172 -4.34 -8.94 -1.44
N PRO A 173 -3.95 -10.22 -1.57
CA PRO A 173 -2.57 -10.59 -1.86
C PRO A 173 -2.11 -10.01 -3.20
N MET A 174 -0.95 -9.32 -3.19
CA MET A 174 -0.30 -8.76 -4.37
C MET A 174 1.12 -9.30 -4.48
N THR A 175 1.50 -9.81 -5.65
CA THR A 175 2.90 -10.10 -5.95
C THR A 175 3.61 -8.86 -6.49
N PRO A 176 4.95 -8.79 -6.42
CA PRO A 176 5.69 -7.70 -7.07
C PRO A 176 5.33 -7.55 -8.56
N GLU A 177 5.24 -8.66 -9.29
CA GLU A 177 4.94 -8.70 -10.72
C GLU A 177 3.56 -8.10 -11.04
N MET A 178 2.54 -8.36 -10.20
CA MET A 178 1.21 -7.74 -10.35
C MET A 178 1.28 -6.21 -10.20
N THR A 179 2.06 -5.73 -9.24
CA THR A 179 2.28 -4.29 -9.05
C THR A 179 3.03 -3.69 -10.25
N GLU A 180 4.07 -4.37 -10.73
CA GLU A 180 4.85 -4.00 -11.91
C GLU A 180 3.98 -3.90 -13.17
N ASP A 181 3.11 -4.88 -13.42
CA ASP A 181 2.20 -4.90 -14.57
C ASP A 181 1.19 -3.74 -14.53
N ASN A 182 0.72 -3.36 -13.34
CA ASN A 182 -0.13 -2.20 -13.17
C ASN A 182 0.61 -0.89 -13.48
N PHE A 183 1.88 -0.76 -13.08
CA PHE A 183 2.71 0.38 -13.48
C PHE A 183 2.93 0.42 -14.99
N ARG A 184 3.25 -0.73 -15.63
CA ARG A 184 3.36 -0.83 -17.09
C ARG A 184 2.10 -0.33 -17.76
N SER A 185 0.93 -0.81 -17.32
CA SER A 185 -0.37 -0.42 -17.86
C SER A 185 -0.63 1.08 -17.76
N MET A 186 -0.36 1.70 -16.61
CA MET A 186 -0.55 3.16 -16.44
C MET A 186 0.43 3.96 -17.32
N ILE A 187 1.68 3.53 -17.45
CA ILE A 187 2.69 4.17 -18.32
C ILE A 187 2.28 4.08 -19.79
N GLU A 188 1.85 2.90 -20.24
CA GLU A 188 1.39 2.67 -21.61
C GLU A 188 0.16 3.50 -21.93
N LEU A 189 -0.83 3.54 -21.04
CA LEU A 189 -2.02 4.37 -21.17
C LEU A 189 -1.67 5.87 -21.28
N ALA A 190 -0.77 6.36 -20.44
CA ALA A 190 -0.33 7.75 -20.49
C ALA A 190 0.37 8.06 -21.83
N LYS A 191 1.35 7.25 -22.22
CA LYS A 191 2.10 7.43 -23.48
C LYS A 191 1.20 7.37 -24.71
N ALA A 192 0.26 6.44 -24.76
CA ALA A 192 -0.72 6.32 -25.85
C ALA A 192 -1.62 7.56 -26.00
N ASN A 193 -1.73 8.38 -24.94
CA ASN A 193 -2.50 9.62 -24.94
C ASN A 193 -1.60 10.88 -24.96
N GLY A 194 -0.31 10.76 -25.28
CA GLY A 194 0.62 11.88 -25.38
C GLY A 194 1.02 12.52 -24.05
N ILE A 195 0.76 11.85 -22.92
CA ILE A 195 1.03 12.35 -21.58
C ILE A 195 2.45 11.92 -21.16
N ARG A 196 3.30 12.85 -20.77
CA ARG A 196 4.63 12.53 -20.22
C ARG A 196 4.50 11.91 -18.83
N VAL A 197 5.34 10.92 -18.55
CA VAL A 197 5.22 10.13 -17.30
C VAL A 197 6.44 10.35 -16.41
N ILE A 198 6.17 10.59 -15.14
CA ILE A 198 7.14 10.61 -14.06
C ILE A 198 6.70 9.52 -13.06
N ILE A 199 7.56 8.55 -12.80
CA ILE A 199 7.33 7.52 -11.78
C ILE A 199 8.12 7.89 -10.54
N ALA A 200 7.40 8.13 -9.44
CA ALA A 200 8.02 8.32 -8.15
C ALA A 200 8.35 6.96 -7.50
N SER A 201 9.49 6.89 -6.83
CA SER A 201 9.79 5.76 -5.96
C SER A 201 8.75 5.64 -4.85
N ILE A 202 8.43 4.42 -4.45
CA ILE A 202 7.66 4.13 -3.24
C ILE A 202 8.46 4.67 -2.05
N THR A 203 7.83 5.48 -1.20
CA THR A 203 8.47 6.06 -0.02
C THR A 203 8.86 4.99 0.99
N PRO A 204 9.91 5.21 1.82
CA PRO A 204 10.36 4.21 2.78
C PRO A 204 9.31 3.96 3.87
N ALA A 205 9.24 2.70 4.34
CA ALA A 205 8.46 2.31 5.50
C ALA A 205 9.12 1.09 6.16
N ALA A 206 9.41 1.17 7.47
CA ALA A 206 9.96 0.04 8.25
C ALA A 206 8.84 -0.93 8.64
N ASP A 207 7.64 -0.40 8.93
CA ASP A 207 6.42 -1.16 9.24
C ASP A 207 5.19 -0.34 8.86
N TYR A 208 4.01 -0.98 8.87
CA TYR A 208 2.74 -0.30 8.62
C TYR A 208 1.91 -0.19 9.91
N PRO A 209 1.48 1.02 10.34
CA PRO A 209 0.71 1.19 11.59
C PRO A 209 -0.61 0.41 11.60
N TRP A 210 -1.22 0.18 10.43
CA TRP A 210 -2.47 -0.58 10.26
C TRP A 210 -2.26 -2.08 10.03
N LYS A 211 -1.02 -2.54 9.82
CA LYS A 211 -0.68 -3.95 9.54
C LYS A 211 0.72 -4.26 10.07
N LYS A 212 0.85 -4.22 11.39
CA LYS A 212 2.13 -4.36 12.09
C LYS A 212 2.81 -5.71 11.87
N GLY A 213 4.16 -5.69 11.83
CA GLY A 213 4.99 -6.88 11.66
C GLY A 213 5.18 -7.30 10.20
N MET A 214 4.77 -6.47 9.23
CA MET A 214 4.93 -6.74 7.80
C MET A 214 6.37 -6.61 7.30
N ALA A 215 7.21 -5.78 7.97
CA ALA A 215 8.57 -5.47 7.56
C ALA A 215 8.68 -5.14 6.04
N PRO A 216 8.00 -4.09 5.54
CA PRO A 216 7.86 -3.82 4.10
C PRO A 216 9.17 -3.35 3.43
N ALA A 217 10.13 -2.83 4.17
CA ALA A 217 11.33 -2.19 3.63
C ALA A 217 12.09 -2.99 2.57
N PRO A 218 12.32 -4.32 2.69
CA PRO A 218 12.95 -5.11 1.63
C PRO A 218 12.12 -5.17 0.35
N LYS A 219 10.81 -5.32 0.45
CA LYS A 219 9.88 -5.37 -0.70
C LYS A 219 9.83 -4.03 -1.41
N ILE A 220 9.77 -2.92 -0.66
CA ILE A 220 9.82 -1.56 -1.21
C ILE A 220 11.12 -1.35 -2.00
N ARG A 221 12.27 -1.75 -1.46
CA ARG A 221 13.55 -1.65 -2.18
C ARG A 221 13.55 -2.45 -3.48
N THR A 222 13.04 -3.67 -3.45
CA THR A 222 12.95 -4.51 -4.66
C THR A 222 12.11 -3.85 -5.74
N LEU A 223 10.91 -3.37 -5.40
CA LEU A 223 10.04 -2.66 -6.34
C LEU A 223 10.66 -1.35 -6.83
N ASN A 224 11.32 -0.57 -5.98
CA ASN A 224 12.00 0.67 -6.39
C ASN A 224 13.16 0.40 -7.34
N ASN A 225 13.94 -0.65 -7.12
CA ASN A 225 15.00 -1.05 -8.05
C ASN A 225 14.42 -1.42 -9.43
N TRP A 226 13.31 -2.16 -9.45
CA TRP A 226 12.61 -2.48 -10.68
C TRP A 226 12.07 -1.22 -11.37
N LEU A 227 11.37 -0.33 -10.64
CA LEU A 227 10.83 0.93 -11.16
C LEU A 227 11.93 1.78 -11.79
N GLN A 228 13.07 1.93 -11.12
CA GLN A 228 14.22 2.69 -11.63
C GLN A 228 14.76 2.07 -12.94
N GLY A 229 14.98 0.76 -12.96
CA GLY A 229 15.46 0.03 -14.16
C GLY A 229 14.47 0.14 -15.31
N TYR A 230 13.17 -0.01 -15.03
CA TYR A 230 12.12 0.14 -16.04
C TYR A 230 12.07 1.55 -16.61
N CYS A 231 12.16 2.57 -15.77
CA CYS A 231 12.17 3.97 -16.21
C CYS A 231 13.35 4.27 -17.14
N VAL A 232 14.56 3.78 -16.81
CA VAL A 232 15.75 3.95 -17.65
C VAL A 232 15.54 3.30 -19.02
N THR A 233 15.09 2.05 -19.08
CA THR A 233 14.94 1.29 -20.33
C THR A 233 13.81 1.80 -21.22
N HIS A 234 12.80 2.46 -20.64
CA HIS A 234 11.61 2.95 -21.36
C HIS A 234 11.57 4.48 -21.52
N SER A 235 12.67 5.19 -21.21
CA SER A 235 12.75 6.66 -21.33
C SER A 235 11.63 7.36 -20.56
N VAL A 236 11.39 6.92 -19.31
CA VAL A 236 10.47 7.51 -18.35
C VAL A 236 11.28 8.21 -17.27
N THR A 237 10.84 9.37 -16.81
CA THR A 237 11.52 10.07 -15.72
C THR A 237 11.28 9.32 -14.40
N TYR A 238 12.35 8.94 -13.71
CA TYR A 238 12.29 8.40 -12.35
C TYR A 238 12.48 9.54 -11.34
N LEU A 239 11.60 9.63 -10.35
CA LEU A 239 11.63 10.61 -9.27
C LEU A 239 11.96 9.88 -7.96
N ASP A 240 13.17 10.07 -7.46
CA ASP A 240 13.68 9.37 -6.29
C ASP A 240 13.34 10.11 -4.98
N TYR A 241 12.19 9.85 -4.42
CA TYR A 241 11.86 10.23 -3.04
C TYR A 241 12.54 9.32 -2.01
N TYR A 242 12.69 8.03 -2.35
CA TYR A 242 13.16 7.01 -1.40
C TYR A 242 14.52 7.37 -0.82
N THR A 243 15.50 7.63 -1.66
CA THR A 243 16.88 7.93 -1.24
C THR A 243 16.94 9.20 -0.35
N ALA A 244 16.13 10.21 -0.64
CA ALA A 244 16.10 11.43 0.15
C ALA A 244 15.46 11.24 1.54
N MET A 245 14.55 10.26 1.69
CA MET A 245 13.70 10.09 2.87
C MET A 245 14.04 8.87 3.73
N VAL A 246 14.83 7.91 3.24
CA VAL A 246 15.12 6.66 3.96
C VAL A 246 16.06 6.87 5.13
N GLY A 247 15.68 6.31 6.30
CA GLY A 247 16.51 6.19 7.50
C GLY A 247 17.28 4.86 7.54
N GLU A 248 18.03 4.67 8.62
CA GLU A 248 18.93 3.51 8.80
C GLU A 248 18.19 2.17 8.90
N ASP A 249 16.97 2.19 9.44
CA ASP A 249 16.08 1.01 9.59
C ASP A 249 15.32 0.66 8.32
N GLY A 250 15.49 1.42 7.23
CA GLY A 250 14.75 1.28 6.00
C GLY A 250 13.35 1.92 6.00
N GLY A 251 12.96 2.56 7.11
CA GLY A 251 11.78 3.41 7.24
C GLY A 251 12.07 4.86 6.88
N MET A 252 11.12 5.75 7.11
CA MET A 252 11.35 7.19 6.97
C MET A 252 12.29 7.71 8.06
N LYS A 253 13.15 8.66 7.69
CA LYS A 253 13.98 9.41 8.67
C LYS A 253 13.12 9.95 9.81
N PRO A 254 13.66 10.04 11.03
CA PRO A 254 12.94 10.66 12.15
C PRO A 254 12.49 12.09 11.83
N GLY A 255 11.29 12.46 12.28
CA GLY A 255 10.78 13.82 12.19
C GLY A 255 10.08 14.20 10.88
N ILE A 256 10.14 13.38 9.81
CA ILE A 256 9.56 13.71 8.49
C ILE A 256 8.22 13.02 8.20
N SER A 257 7.66 12.31 9.17
CA SER A 257 6.38 11.60 9.00
C SER A 257 5.53 11.66 10.27
N PHE A 258 4.20 11.43 10.11
CA PHE A 258 3.28 11.32 11.23
C PHE A 258 3.34 9.96 11.94
N ASP A 259 3.62 8.90 11.16
CA ASP A 259 3.42 7.52 11.59
C ASP A 259 4.41 6.52 10.97
N GLY A 260 5.50 7.02 10.37
CA GLY A 260 6.51 6.22 9.67
C GLY A 260 6.16 5.89 8.23
N VAL A 261 4.98 6.31 7.71
CA VAL A 261 4.52 6.08 6.34
C VAL A 261 4.03 7.35 5.66
N HIS A 262 3.26 8.17 6.36
CA HIS A 262 2.66 9.39 5.81
C HIS A 262 3.54 10.62 6.14
N PRO A 263 4.09 11.31 5.14
CA PRO A 263 4.89 12.51 5.34
C PRO A 263 4.11 13.61 6.07
N ASN A 264 4.78 14.32 6.96
CA ASN A 264 4.33 15.58 7.54
C ASN A 264 4.86 16.77 6.70
N ALA A 265 4.76 18.00 7.20
CA ALA A 265 5.20 19.20 6.48
C ALA A 265 6.70 19.12 6.09
N GLU A 266 7.54 18.62 6.97
CA GLU A 266 8.97 18.44 6.75
C GLU A 266 9.23 17.38 5.66
N GLY A 267 8.46 16.29 5.65
CA GLY A 267 8.54 15.26 4.61
C GLY A 267 8.13 15.80 3.24
N TYR A 268 7.02 16.54 3.15
CA TYR A 268 6.61 17.16 1.89
C TYR A 268 7.55 18.30 1.46
N ALA A 269 8.22 18.99 2.38
CA ALA A 269 9.25 19.96 2.05
C ALA A 269 10.48 19.32 1.36
N ILE A 270 10.75 18.03 1.63
CA ILE A 270 11.75 17.25 0.87
C ILE A 270 11.19 16.85 -0.50
N MET A 271 9.94 16.38 -0.55
CA MET A 271 9.32 15.85 -1.78
C MET A 271 9.08 16.93 -2.84
N GLY A 272 8.65 18.13 -2.41
CA GLY A 272 8.27 19.21 -3.32
C GLY A 272 9.36 19.63 -4.32
N PRO A 273 10.57 20.02 -3.86
CA PRO A 273 11.67 20.36 -4.74
C PRO A 273 12.10 19.24 -5.68
N LEU A 274 12.09 17.99 -5.21
CA LEU A 274 12.42 16.82 -6.04
C LEU A 274 11.39 16.62 -7.16
N ALA A 275 10.10 16.75 -6.85
CA ALA A 275 9.04 16.66 -7.83
C ALA A 275 9.14 17.80 -8.87
N GLN A 276 9.39 19.02 -8.39
CA GLN A 276 9.53 20.17 -9.31
C GLN A 276 10.73 19.97 -10.25
N ALA A 277 11.88 19.53 -9.77
CA ALA A 277 13.05 19.25 -10.59
C ALA A 277 12.78 18.15 -11.63
N ALA A 278 12.07 17.08 -11.26
CA ALA A 278 11.65 16.02 -12.19
C ALA A 278 10.68 16.54 -13.25
N LEU A 279 9.76 17.43 -12.88
CA LEU A 279 8.83 18.09 -13.81
C LEU A 279 9.56 19.02 -14.76
N ASP A 280 10.47 19.88 -14.27
CA ASP A 280 11.25 20.80 -15.09
C ASP A 280 12.08 20.03 -16.14
N LYS A 281 12.72 18.91 -15.73
CA LYS A 281 13.43 18.02 -16.65
C LYS A 281 12.50 17.40 -17.69
N THR A 282 11.30 16.98 -17.28
CA THR A 282 10.35 16.26 -18.15
C THR A 282 9.64 17.21 -19.10
N LEU A 283 9.29 18.41 -18.67
CA LEU A 283 8.53 19.40 -19.45
C LEU A 283 9.42 20.41 -20.17
N GLY A 284 10.61 20.70 -19.65
CA GLY A 284 11.56 21.67 -20.22
C GLY A 284 12.43 21.15 -21.36
N GLY A 285 12.52 19.82 -21.55
CA GLY A 285 13.24 19.21 -22.68
C GLY A 285 12.48 19.44 -24.00
N LYS A 286 12.78 20.53 -24.71
CA LYS A 286 12.51 20.71 -26.14
C LYS A 286 13.78 20.45 -26.92
#